data_56e2d9f1014d7195b8e5cd8c282cdb2a
#
_entry.id   56e2d9f1014d7195b8e5cd8c282cdb2a
#
_cell.length_a   1.000
_cell.length_b   1.000
_cell.length_c   1.000
_cell.angle_alpha   90.00
_cell.angle_beta   90.00
_cell.angle_gamma   90.00
#
_symmetry.space_group_name_H-M   'P 1'
#
loop_
_entity.id
_entity.type
_entity.pdbx_description
1 polymer ?
#
loop_
_entity_poly.entity_id
_entity_poly.type
_entity_poly.pdbx_seq_one_letter_code
_entity_poly.pdbx_strand_id
1 'polypeptide(L)'
;NSKGIKSDGSSKIKDKENSFLSILESIVPSDKEQTREINELWQKLPEMEKRFLASPSLENMNEYKKLVKDITNTILKNNTQLTQARQRGRNDKKILMTVKILDENIQILASTMLSPQNSAFSLLKQIERIRGLLMDLKE
;
A
#
# COMPACT_ATOMS: atom_id res chain seq x y z
N ASN A 1 25.37 -9.71 9.16
CA ASN A 1 24.96 -9.52 8.89
C ASN A 1 24.76 -9.33 8.85
N SER A 2 24.91 -9.68 8.92
CA SER A 2 24.53 -9.46 8.63
C SER A 2 24.32 -9.31 8.49
N LYS A 3 24.56 -9.39 8.58
CA LYS A 3 24.27 -9.22 8.20
C LYS A 3 23.82 -8.85 7.84
N GLY A 4 23.95 -9.09 7.72
CA GLY A 4 23.47 -8.63 7.28
C GLY A 4 23.14 -8.62 6.92
N ILE A 5 23.08 -8.62 6.77
CA ILE A 5 22.73 -8.62 6.22
C ILE A 5 22.48 -8.29 5.62
N LYS A 6 22.63 -8.25 5.23
CA LYS A 6 22.43 -8.01 4.51
C LYS A 6 21.97 -7.63 3.76
N SER A 7 21.82 -7.61 3.57
CA SER A 7 21.42 -7.26 2.83
C SER A 7 20.92 -7.08 2.08
N ASP A 8 21.10 -7.13 1.76
CA ASP A 8 20.70 -7.09 0.97
C ASP A 8 20.07 -7.29 0.40
N GLY A 9 20.11 -7.35 0.42
CA GLY A 9 19.66 -7.60 0.03
C GLY A 9 19.52 -8.24 -0.19
N SER A 10 19.73 -8.64 -0.17
CA SER A 10 19.65 -9.43 -0.25
C SER A 10 19.75 -10.40 -0.06
N SER A 11 20.01 -10.97 0.20
CA SER A 11 20.35 -11.96 0.36
C SER A 11 20.04 -12.99 0.29
N LYS A 12 20.42 -13.71 0.10
CA LYS A 12 20.20 -14.85 -0.04
C LYS A 12 20.65 -15.79 0.52
N ILE A 13 20.48 -16.55 0.91
CA ILE A 13 20.78 -17.38 1.56
C ILE A 13 21.95 -17.84 1.62
N LYS A 14 22.59 -17.90 2.41
CA LYS A 14 23.86 -18.13 2.34
C LYS A 14 24.30 -19.29 3.11
N ASP A 15 24.01 -19.40 4.31
CA ASP A 15 24.32 -20.59 5.06
C ASP A 15 23.05 -21.09 5.69
N LYS A 16 23.12 -22.14 6.48
CA LYS A 16 21.93 -22.77 7.02
C LYS A 16 21.25 -21.91 8.06
N GLU A 17 22.01 -21.14 8.82
CA GLU A 17 21.42 -20.24 9.78
C GLU A 17 20.64 -19.15 9.07
N ASN A 18 21.20 -18.60 8.02
CA ASN A 18 20.51 -17.58 7.25
C ASN A 18 19.28 -18.13 6.57
N SER A 19 19.32 -19.39 6.14
CA SER A 19 18.14 -20.01 5.54
C SER A 19 17.01 -20.14 6.55
N PHE A 20 17.34 -20.52 7.78
CA PHE A 20 16.34 -20.66 8.82
C PHE A 20 15.74 -19.32 9.16
N LEU A 21 16.57 -18.30 9.33
CA LEU A 21 16.08 -16.95 9.60
C LEU A 21 15.25 -16.41 8.46
N SER A 22 15.64 -16.70 7.22
CA SER A 22 14.86 -16.28 6.06
C SER A 22 13.47 -16.90 6.07
N ILE A 23 13.38 -18.16 6.44
CA ILE A 23 12.10 -18.83 6.51
C ILE A 23 11.22 -18.20 7.58
N LEU A 24 11.80 -17.92 8.74
CA LEU A 24 11.05 -17.27 9.81
C LEU A 24 10.58 -15.88 9.38
N GLU A 25 11.44 -15.13 8.74
CA GLU A 25 11.09 -13.80 8.29
C GLU A 25 10.01 -13.82 7.21
N SER A 26 10.01 -14.85 6.38
CA SER A 26 8.98 -14.96 5.36
C SER A 26 7.63 -15.29 5.97
N ILE A 27 7.62 -15.98 7.12
CA ILE A 27 6.38 -16.30 7.81
C ILE A 27 5.90 -15.11 8.63
N VAL A 28 6.83 -14.48 9.37
CA VAL A 28 6.52 -13.33 10.23
C VAL A 28 7.55 -12.25 9.96
N PRO A 29 7.28 -11.36 9.00
CA PRO A 29 8.21 -10.26 8.72
C PRO A 29 8.47 -9.42 9.95
N SER A 30 9.69 -8.92 10.08
CA SER A 30 10.04 -8.05 11.20
C SER A 30 9.31 -6.71 11.07
N ASP A 31 9.06 -6.07 12.20
CA ASP A 31 8.43 -4.75 12.20
C ASP A 31 9.25 -3.76 11.37
N LYS A 32 10.56 -3.90 11.41
CA LYS A 32 11.44 -3.00 10.69
C LYS A 32 11.25 -3.15 9.17
N GLU A 33 11.14 -4.39 8.70
CA GLU A 33 10.91 -4.62 7.27
C GLU A 33 9.55 -4.14 6.83
N GLN A 34 8.53 -4.37 7.63
CA GLN A 34 7.19 -3.89 7.33
C GLN A 34 7.16 -2.38 7.25
N THR A 35 7.82 -1.71 8.19
CA THR A 35 7.87 -0.26 8.19
C THR A 35 8.58 0.26 6.96
N ARG A 36 9.70 -0.37 6.58
CA ARG A 36 10.46 0.06 5.41
C ARG A 36 9.64 -0.09 4.15
N GLU A 37 8.99 -1.24 4.00
CA GLU A 37 8.20 -1.51 2.80
C GLU A 37 7.08 -0.50 2.63
N ILE A 38 6.32 -0.25 3.69
CA ILE A 38 5.20 0.68 3.61
C ILE A 38 5.70 2.10 3.36
N ASN A 39 6.83 2.48 3.97
CA ASN A 39 7.38 3.81 3.78
C ASN A 39 7.83 4.02 2.34
N GLU A 40 8.45 3.02 1.74
CA GLU A 40 8.87 3.11 0.35
C GLU A 40 7.69 3.31 -0.58
N LEU A 41 6.60 2.61 -0.32
CA LEU A 41 5.39 2.77 -1.12
C LEU A 41 4.77 4.14 -0.92
N TRP A 42 4.72 4.61 0.33
CA TRP A 42 4.19 5.95 0.62
C TRP A 42 4.98 7.04 -0.09
N GLN A 43 6.30 6.88 -0.20
CA GLN A 43 7.13 7.88 -0.85
C GLN A 43 6.84 7.99 -2.34
N LYS A 44 6.35 6.92 -2.95
CA LYS A 44 6.01 6.93 -4.37
C LYS A 44 4.68 7.62 -4.65
N LEU A 45 3.82 7.71 -3.64
CA LEU A 45 2.46 8.17 -3.84
C LEU A 45 2.37 9.61 -4.34
N PRO A 46 3.05 10.60 -3.72
CA PRO A 46 2.94 11.97 -4.20
C PRO A 46 3.38 12.14 -5.65
N GLU A 47 4.42 11.46 -6.07
CA GLU A 47 4.91 11.55 -7.43
C GLU A 47 3.91 10.94 -8.41
N MET A 48 3.33 9.81 -8.04
CA MET A 48 2.33 9.18 -8.89
C MET A 48 1.07 10.04 -9.00
N GLU A 49 0.67 10.68 -7.91
CA GLU A 49 -0.45 11.60 -7.92
C GLU A 49 -0.19 12.77 -8.87
N LYS A 50 1.01 13.35 -8.79
CA LYS A 50 1.38 14.44 -9.69
C LYS A 50 1.36 14.00 -11.14
N ARG A 51 1.89 12.82 -11.41
CA ARG A 51 1.95 12.31 -12.78
C ARG A 51 0.55 12.11 -13.34
N PHE A 52 -0.33 11.54 -12.54
CA PHE A 52 -1.70 11.32 -12.98
C PHE A 52 -2.42 12.64 -13.22
N LEU A 53 -2.26 13.60 -12.31
CA LEU A 53 -2.92 14.91 -12.44
C LEU A 53 -2.39 15.71 -13.62
N ALA A 54 -1.09 15.57 -13.90
CA ALA A 54 -0.50 16.27 -15.04
C ALA A 54 -0.96 15.67 -16.36
N SER A 55 -1.17 14.36 -16.38
CA SER A 55 -1.56 13.67 -17.61
C SER A 55 -2.55 12.55 -17.27
N PRO A 56 -3.83 12.90 -17.09
CA PRO A 56 -4.86 11.90 -16.80
C PRO A 56 -5.07 10.98 -18.00
N SER A 57 -4.54 9.77 -17.90
CA SER A 57 -4.62 8.79 -18.96
C SER A 57 -4.89 7.42 -18.33
N LEU A 58 -5.33 6.48 -19.16
CA LEU A 58 -5.56 5.12 -18.68
C LEU A 58 -4.28 4.51 -18.13
N GLU A 59 -3.17 4.79 -18.79
CA GLU A 59 -1.88 4.26 -18.34
C GLU A 59 -1.53 4.78 -16.95
N ASN A 60 -1.61 6.11 -16.76
CA ASN A 60 -1.30 6.70 -15.47
C ASN A 60 -2.32 6.31 -14.40
N MET A 61 -3.58 6.16 -14.81
CA MET A 61 -4.62 5.67 -13.89
C MET A 61 -4.31 4.27 -13.40
N ASN A 62 -3.89 3.39 -14.31
CA ASN A 62 -3.58 2.02 -13.95
C ASN A 62 -2.36 1.95 -13.03
N GLU A 63 -1.35 2.78 -13.27
CA GLU A 63 -0.19 2.83 -12.40
C GLU A 63 -0.54 3.35 -11.02
N TYR A 64 -1.35 4.40 -10.96
CA TYR A 64 -1.81 4.94 -9.70
C TYR A 64 -2.63 3.91 -8.94
N LYS A 65 -3.56 3.26 -9.62
CA LYS A 65 -4.41 2.22 -9.03
C LYS A 65 -3.57 1.08 -8.49
N LYS A 66 -2.54 0.67 -9.24
CA LYS A 66 -1.67 -0.42 -8.80
C LYS A 66 -0.94 -0.03 -7.52
N LEU A 67 -0.42 1.20 -7.48
CA LEU A 67 0.28 1.67 -6.29
C LEU A 67 -0.65 1.71 -5.08
N VAL A 68 -1.87 2.23 -5.26
CA VAL A 68 -2.83 2.27 -4.16
C VAL A 68 -3.15 0.85 -3.68
N LYS A 69 -3.30 -0.09 -4.60
CA LYS A 69 -3.54 -1.48 -4.21
C LYS A 69 -2.36 -2.08 -3.47
N ASP A 70 -1.14 -1.79 -3.92
CA ASP A 70 0.05 -2.30 -3.24
C ASP A 70 0.14 -1.76 -1.83
N ILE A 71 -0.14 -0.47 -1.64
CA ILE A 71 -0.15 0.13 -0.32
C ILE A 71 -1.21 -0.52 0.55
N THR A 72 -2.42 -0.68 0.01
CA THR A 72 -3.53 -1.29 0.73
C THR A 72 -3.17 -2.72 1.16
N ASN A 73 -2.65 -3.50 0.24
CA ASN A 73 -2.30 -4.89 0.53
C ASN A 73 -1.21 -4.99 1.58
N THR A 74 -0.23 -4.08 1.52
CA THR A 74 0.85 -4.07 2.51
C THR A 74 0.31 -3.73 3.89
N ILE A 75 -0.59 -2.73 3.97
CA ILE A 75 -1.19 -2.37 5.24
C ILE A 75 -2.02 -3.54 5.79
N LEU A 76 -2.81 -4.17 4.94
CA LEU A 76 -3.65 -5.30 5.36
C LEU A 76 -2.80 -6.47 5.85
N LYS A 77 -1.71 -6.75 5.15
CA LYS A 77 -0.80 -7.81 5.55
C LYS A 77 -0.24 -7.55 6.94
N ASN A 78 0.19 -6.32 7.18
CA ASN A 78 0.73 -5.95 8.48
C ASN A 78 -0.33 -6.04 9.57
N ASN A 79 -1.53 -5.55 9.27
CA ASN A 79 -2.63 -5.59 10.23
C ASN A 79 -3.06 -7.03 10.54
N THR A 80 -3.07 -7.88 9.55
CA THR A 80 -3.44 -9.29 9.74
C THR A 80 -2.48 -9.96 10.69
N GLN A 81 -1.20 -9.70 10.55
CA GLN A 81 -0.20 -10.28 11.43
C GLN A 81 -0.35 -9.78 12.86
N LEU A 82 -0.63 -8.50 13.02
CA LEU A 82 -0.88 -7.95 14.34
C LEU A 82 -2.14 -8.54 14.96
N THR A 83 -3.16 -8.76 14.15
CA THR A 83 -4.43 -9.31 14.62
C THR A 83 -4.28 -10.75 15.06
N GLN A 84 -3.38 -11.51 14.44
CA GLN A 84 -3.11 -12.88 14.89
C GLN A 84 -2.48 -12.93 16.26
N ALA A 85 -1.68 -11.91 16.59
CA ALA A 85 -1.05 -11.82 17.91
C ALA A 85 -2.01 -11.27 18.97
N ARG A 86 -3.07 -10.61 18.55
CA ARG A 86 -4.07 -10.03 19.43
C ARG A 86 -5.43 -10.59 19.08
N GLN A 87 -6.39 -10.36 19.94
CA GLN A 87 -7.75 -10.78 19.65
C GLN A 87 -8.32 -9.92 18.53
N ARG A 88 -9.00 -10.58 17.61
CA ARG A 88 -9.75 -9.88 16.57
C ARG A 88 -10.91 -9.13 17.20
N GLY A 89 -11.23 -7.97 16.67
CA GLY A 89 -12.27 -7.18 17.24
C GLY A 89 -12.89 -6.23 16.23
N ARG A 90 -13.38 -5.12 16.75
CA ARG A 90 -14.10 -4.13 15.95
C ARG A 90 -13.28 -3.59 14.79
N ASN A 91 -11.96 -3.62 14.92
CA ASN A 91 -11.10 -3.06 13.90
C ASN A 91 -11.22 -3.79 12.57
N ASP A 92 -11.54 -5.09 12.61
CA ASP A 92 -11.70 -5.84 11.37
C ASP A 92 -12.81 -5.29 10.51
N LYS A 93 -13.96 -4.96 11.12
CA LYS A 93 -15.08 -4.39 10.38
C LYS A 93 -14.73 -3.02 9.81
N LYS A 94 -14.07 -2.20 10.60
CA LYS A 94 -13.68 -0.87 10.16
C LYS A 94 -12.70 -0.96 8.99
N ILE A 95 -11.73 -1.87 9.08
CA ILE A 95 -10.76 -2.06 8.02
C ILE A 95 -11.44 -2.50 6.73
N LEU A 96 -12.32 -3.49 6.82
CA LEU A 96 -13.03 -3.99 5.64
C LEU A 96 -13.91 -2.91 5.02
N MET A 97 -14.57 -2.10 5.84
CA MET A 97 -15.39 -1.02 5.34
C MET A 97 -14.54 0.04 4.64
N THR A 98 -13.39 0.38 5.23
CA THR A 98 -12.50 1.37 4.63
C THR A 98 -11.97 0.88 3.29
N VAL A 99 -11.61 -0.40 3.20
CA VAL A 99 -11.13 -0.98 1.95
C VAL A 99 -12.23 -0.91 0.88
N LYS A 100 -13.45 -1.19 1.26
CA LYS A 100 -14.57 -1.14 0.33
C LYS A 100 -14.78 0.29 -0.18
N ILE A 101 -14.76 1.25 0.71
CA ILE A 101 -14.92 2.66 0.34
C ILE A 101 -13.77 3.11 -0.55
N LEU A 102 -12.57 2.66 -0.23
CA LEU A 102 -11.39 2.98 -1.03
C LEU A 102 -11.55 2.45 -2.46
N ASP A 103 -11.97 1.22 -2.59
CA ASP A 103 -12.19 0.61 -3.90
C ASP A 103 -13.26 1.37 -4.69
N GLU A 104 -14.35 1.74 -4.03
CA GLU A 104 -15.41 2.53 -4.66
C GLU A 104 -14.89 3.88 -5.15
N ASN A 105 -14.03 4.52 -4.35
CA ASN A 105 -13.48 5.81 -4.74
C ASN A 105 -12.50 5.71 -5.90
N ILE A 106 -11.78 4.61 -6.00
CA ILE A 106 -10.93 4.37 -7.16
C ILE A 106 -11.79 4.23 -8.42
N GLN A 107 -12.91 3.52 -8.31
CA GLN A 107 -13.82 3.39 -9.44
C GLN A 107 -14.43 4.72 -9.84
N ILE A 108 -14.78 5.54 -8.85
CA ILE A 108 -15.29 6.89 -9.11
C ILE A 108 -14.24 7.72 -9.82
N LEU A 109 -12.99 7.64 -9.38
CA LEU A 109 -11.90 8.38 -10.01
C LEU A 109 -11.75 7.99 -11.48
N ALA A 110 -11.79 6.69 -11.77
CA ALA A 110 -11.67 6.21 -13.14
C ALA A 110 -12.83 6.71 -13.99
N SER A 111 -14.05 6.66 -13.46
CA SER A 111 -15.23 7.15 -14.17
C SER A 111 -15.13 8.65 -14.43
N THR A 112 -14.69 9.41 -13.44
CA THR A 112 -14.55 10.85 -13.57
C THR A 112 -13.52 11.18 -14.63
N MET A 113 -12.39 10.47 -14.64
CA MET A 113 -11.35 10.70 -15.62
C MET A 113 -11.87 10.54 -17.05
N LEU A 114 -12.73 9.54 -17.25
CA LEU A 114 -13.27 9.25 -18.57
C LEU A 114 -14.47 10.12 -18.92
N SER A 115 -14.99 10.89 -17.98
CA SER A 115 -16.13 11.74 -18.19
C SER A 115 -15.72 12.99 -19.00
N PRO A 116 -16.56 13.43 -19.95
CA PRO A 116 -16.27 14.67 -20.67
C PRO A 116 -16.32 15.91 -19.76
N GLN A 117 -16.87 15.76 -18.55
CA GLN A 117 -16.98 16.86 -17.61
C GLN A 117 -15.91 16.82 -16.54
N ASN A 118 -14.88 15.98 -16.72
CA ASN A 118 -13.84 15.92 -15.71
C ASN A 118 -13.08 17.24 -15.67
N SER A 119 -12.56 17.55 -14.49
CA SER A 119 -11.72 18.74 -14.29
C SER A 119 -10.56 18.35 -13.40
N ALA A 120 -9.46 19.11 -13.54
CA ALA A 120 -8.31 18.87 -12.68
C ALA A 120 -8.68 19.00 -11.20
N PHE A 121 -9.57 19.91 -10.89
CA PHE A 121 -10.02 20.13 -9.52
C PHE A 121 -10.77 18.91 -8.97
N SER A 122 -11.66 18.34 -9.78
CA SER A 122 -12.41 17.14 -9.39
C SER A 122 -11.47 15.97 -9.15
N LEU A 123 -10.53 15.78 -10.07
CA LEU A 123 -9.57 14.68 -9.94
C LEU A 123 -8.70 14.85 -8.71
N LEU A 124 -8.26 16.08 -8.46
CA LEU A 124 -7.46 16.37 -7.29
C LEU A 124 -8.21 16.04 -5.99
N LYS A 125 -9.46 16.45 -5.91
CA LYS A 125 -10.26 16.20 -4.73
C LYS A 125 -10.45 14.70 -4.49
N GLN A 126 -10.67 13.96 -5.56
CA GLN A 126 -10.85 12.52 -5.43
C GLN A 126 -9.56 11.82 -5.01
N ILE A 127 -8.43 12.28 -5.52
CA ILE A 127 -7.14 11.75 -5.13
C ILE A 127 -6.86 12.04 -3.65
N GLU A 128 -7.19 13.27 -3.20
CA GLU A 128 -7.02 13.61 -1.80
C GLU A 128 -7.88 12.74 -0.90
N ARG A 129 -9.09 12.43 -1.34
CA ARG A 129 -9.97 11.54 -0.59
C ARG A 129 -9.39 10.13 -0.50
N ILE A 130 -8.87 9.62 -1.60
CA ILE A 130 -8.25 8.29 -1.61
C ILE A 130 -7.04 8.28 -0.68
N ARG A 131 -6.21 9.32 -0.72
CA ARG A 131 -5.06 9.42 0.17
C ARG A 131 -5.50 9.42 1.63
N GLY A 132 -6.56 10.16 1.95
CA GLY A 132 -7.09 10.19 3.31
C GLY A 132 -7.56 8.82 3.77
N LEU A 133 -8.22 8.07 2.89
CA LEU A 133 -8.66 6.72 3.23
C LEU A 133 -7.49 5.79 3.47
N LEU A 134 -6.42 5.93 2.68
CA LEU A 134 -5.21 5.15 2.91
C LEU A 134 -4.58 5.49 4.25
N MET A 135 -4.57 6.76 4.61
CA MET A 135 -4.04 7.18 5.91
C MET A 135 -4.89 6.62 7.05
N ASP A 136 -6.21 6.63 6.90
CA ASP A 136 -7.09 6.03 7.89
C ASP A 136 -6.81 4.54 8.04
N LEU A 137 -6.56 3.87 6.93
CA LEU A 137 -6.29 2.45 6.94
C LEU A 137 -4.95 2.15 7.63
N LYS A 138 -3.97 3.02 7.42
CA LYS A 138 -2.65 2.85 8.01
C LYS A 138 -2.68 2.99 9.53
N GLU A 139 -3.51 3.87 10.03
CA GLU A 139 -3.65 4.07 11.48
C GLU A 139 -4.44 2.93 12.10
#